data_c0b10deac0cde0e4ec25695d1a80dd50
#
_entry.id   c0b10deac0cde0e4ec25695d1a80dd50
#
_cell.length_a   1.000
_cell.length_b   1.000
_cell.length_c   1.000
_cell.angle_alpha   90.00
_cell.angle_beta   90.00
_cell.angle_gamma   90.00
#
_symmetry.space_group_name_H-M   'P 1'
#
loop_
_entity.id
_entity.type
_entity.pdbx_description
1 polymer ?
#
loop_
_entity_poly.entity_id
_entity_poly.type
_entity_poly.pdbx_seq_one_letter_code
_entity_poly.pdbx_strand_id
1 'polypeptide(L)'
;MVKETAINIARDYISHIPKEMAVKTAYLFGSYAIGNQSEESDIDVAIVTGSSIDIFEIQMQLFRIRRRIDLRIEPHAIREEDFSHLNPLAEEIMQSGIELI
;
A
#
# COMPACT_ATOMS: atom_id res chain seq x y z
N MET A 1 -0.32 16.88 -6.62
CA MET A 1 0.05 15.75 -7.51
C MET A 1 -1.23 15.11 -8.01
N VAL A 2 -1.27 14.73 -9.27
CA VAL A 2 -2.45 14.05 -9.82
C VAL A 2 -2.43 12.56 -9.50
N LYS A 3 -3.62 11.95 -9.55
CA LYS A 3 -3.80 10.52 -9.21
C LYS A 3 -2.87 9.61 -10.02
N GLU A 4 -2.73 9.86 -11.31
CA GLU A 4 -1.89 9.03 -12.18
C GLU A 4 -0.43 9.03 -11.74
N THR A 5 0.09 10.18 -11.32
CA THR A 5 1.45 10.28 -10.80
C THR A 5 1.58 9.47 -9.50
N ALA A 6 0.58 9.55 -8.62
CA ALA A 6 0.59 8.76 -7.37
C ALA A 6 0.56 7.25 -7.66
N ILE A 7 -0.22 6.82 -8.66
CA ILE A 7 -0.25 5.42 -9.09
C ILE A 7 1.13 4.97 -9.56
N ASN A 8 1.80 5.78 -10.38
CA ASN A 8 3.11 5.44 -10.91
C ASN A 8 4.17 5.34 -9.82
N ILE A 9 4.14 6.26 -8.85
CA ILE A 9 5.03 6.22 -7.69
C ILE A 9 4.77 4.96 -6.86
N ALA A 10 3.50 4.63 -6.62
CA ALA A 10 3.13 3.45 -5.87
C ALA A 10 3.58 2.16 -6.56
N ARG A 11 3.43 2.07 -7.88
CA ARG A 11 3.88 0.91 -8.65
C ARG A 11 5.40 0.76 -8.62
N ASP A 12 6.14 1.86 -8.73
CA ASP A 12 7.60 1.84 -8.60
C ASP A 12 8.00 1.34 -7.21
N TYR A 13 7.34 1.84 -6.18
CA TYR A 13 7.58 1.39 -4.81
C TYR A 13 7.38 -0.12 -4.67
N ILE A 14 6.26 -0.65 -5.16
CA ILE A 14 5.96 -2.08 -5.07
C ILE A 14 7.03 -2.93 -5.76
N SER A 15 7.56 -2.45 -6.88
CA SER A 15 8.60 -3.16 -7.62
C SER A 15 9.89 -3.34 -6.84
N HIS A 16 10.10 -2.57 -5.78
CA HIS A 16 11.28 -2.64 -4.92
C HIS A 16 11.07 -3.49 -3.66
N ILE A 17 9.88 -4.06 -3.48
CA ILE A 17 9.61 -4.91 -2.31
C ILE A 17 10.20 -6.30 -2.54
N PRO A 18 11.04 -6.80 -1.60
CA PRO A 18 11.67 -8.12 -1.75
C PRO A 18 10.66 -9.26 -1.85
N LYS A 19 11.03 -10.31 -2.57
CA LYS A 19 10.15 -11.47 -2.80
C LYS A 19 9.77 -12.20 -1.52
N GLU A 20 10.64 -12.21 -0.50
CA GLU A 20 10.36 -12.86 0.77
C GLU A 20 9.19 -12.25 1.52
N MET A 21 8.75 -11.06 1.14
CA MET A 21 7.55 -10.45 1.69
C MET A 21 6.26 -11.00 1.09
N ALA A 22 6.37 -11.84 0.06
CA ALA A 22 5.25 -12.57 -0.54
C ALA A 22 4.03 -11.67 -0.78
N VAL A 23 4.22 -10.57 -1.52
CA VAL A 23 3.13 -9.65 -1.85
C VAL A 23 2.13 -10.36 -2.74
N LYS A 24 0.90 -10.51 -2.27
CA LYS A 24 -0.19 -11.14 -3.03
C LYS A 24 -0.91 -10.14 -3.91
N THR A 25 -1.17 -8.96 -3.37
CA THR A 25 -1.78 -7.86 -4.11
C THR A 25 -1.44 -6.56 -3.39
N ALA A 26 -1.68 -5.44 -4.07
CA ALA A 26 -1.44 -4.13 -3.49
C ALA A 26 -2.41 -3.12 -4.09
N TYR A 27 -2.78 -2.12 -3.29
CA TYR A 27 -3.77 -1.12 -3.66
C TYR A 27 -3.31 0.28 -3.28
N LEU A 28 -3.64 1.24 -4.13
CA LEU A 28 -3.65 2.65 -3.75
C LEU A 28 -5.01 2.91 -3.13
N PHE A 29 -5.05 3.51 -1.93
CA PHE A 29 -6.32 3.83 -1.28
C PHE A 29 -6.24 5.21 -0.64
N GLY A 30 -7.27 5.59 0.12
CA GLY A 30 -7.32 6.91 0.75
C GLY A 30 -7.61 8.02 -0.24
N SER A 31 -7.11 9.23 0.04
CA SER A 31 -7.49 10.43 -0.69
C SER A 31 -7.21 10.37 -2.19
N TYR A 32 -6.09 9.78 -2.61
CA TYR A 32 -5.78 9.67 -4.04
C TYR A 32 -6.72 8.71 -4.77
N ALA A 33 -7.18 7.67 -4.10
CA ALA A 33 -8.09 6.70 -4.72
C ALA A 33 -9.48 7.29 -4.93
N ILE A 34 -9.98 8.07 -3.97
CA ILE A 34 -11.33 8.65 -4.04
C ILE A 34 -11.37 10.04 -4.68
N GLY A 35 -10.22 10.63 -5.00
CA GLY A 35 -10.17 11.88 -5.77
C GLY A 35 -10.28 13.15 -4.96
N ASN A 36 -10.08 13.11 -3.63
CA ASN A 36 -10.12 14.30 -2.79
C ASN A 36 -8.76 14.70 -2.24
N GLN A 37 -7.69 14.33 -2.95
CA GLN A 37 -6.32 14.63 -2.52
C GLN A 37 -6.02 16.14 -2.56
N SER A 38 -5.10 16.54 -1.66
CA SER A 38 -4.49 17.86 -1.64
C SER A 38 -2.99 17.73 -1.89
N GLU A 39 -2.27 18.84 -1.93
CA GLU A 39 -0.82 18.83 -2.12
C GLU A 39 -0.09 18.12 -0.97
N GLU A 40 -0.70 18.08 0.22
CA GLU A 40 -0.11 17.47 1.40
C GLU A 40 -0.57 16.03 1.64
N SER A 41 -1.40 15.49 0.77
CA SER A 41 -1.92 14.14 0.94
C SER A 41 -0.82 13.09 0.83
N ASP A 42 -0.86 12.10 1.73
CA ASP A 42 0.01 10.92 1.65
C ASP A 42 -0.45 10.00 0.52
N ILE A 43 0.47 9.17 0.05
CA ILE A 43 0.17 8.13 -0.92
C ILE A 43 -0.05 6.84 -0.14
N ASP A 44 -1.30 6.53 0.18
CA ASP A 44 -1.64 5.35 0.97
C ASP A 44 -1.58 4.09 0.11
N VAL A 45 -0.69 3.17 0.48
CA VAL A 45 -0.50 1.92 -0.27
C VAL A 45 -0.72 0.74 0.67
N ALA A 46 -1.69 -0.10 0.35
CA ALA A 46 -1.93 -1.34 1.07
C ALA A 46 -1.14 -2.46 0.42
N ILE A 47 -0.40 -3.20 1.23
CA ILE A 47 0.39 -4.35 0.79
C ILE A 47 -0.18 -5.58 1.47
N VAL A 48 -0.84 -6.44 0.70
CA VAL A 48 -1.40 -7.69 1.21
C VAL A 48 -0.33 -8.77 1.09
N THR A 49 0.09 -9.32 2.23
CA THR A 49 1.21 -10.25 2.30
C THR A 49 0.78 -11.64 2.71
N GLY A 50 1.35 -12.66 2.05
CA GLY A 50 1.22 -14.06 2.44
C GLY A 50 2.43 -14.58 3.23
N SER A 51 3.37 -13.69 3.56
CA SER A 51 4.58 -14.09 4.31
C SER A 51 4.25 -14.47 5.75
N SER A 52 5.04 -15.42 6.29
CA SER A 52 4.96 -15.80 7.70
C SER A 52 5.84 -14.91 8.58
N ILE A 53 6.58 -13.97 8.01
CA ILE A 53 7.38 -13.01 8.77
C ILE A 53 6.46 -12.19 9.66
N ASP A 54 6.94 -11.83 10.86
CA ASP A 54 6.19 -10.98 11.78
C ASP A 54 5.69 -9.72 11.07
N ILE A 55 4.41 -9.38 11.26
CA ILE A 55 3.80 -8.26 10.54
C ILE A 55 4.45 -6.92 10.87
N PHE A 56 4.91 -6.74 12.11
CA PHE A 56 5.61 -5.51 12.51
C PHE A 56 6.95 -5.40 11.81
N GLU A 57 7.65 -6.50 11.62
CA GLU A 57 8.90 -6.52 10.86
C GLU A 57 8.66 -6.18 9.40
N ILE A 58 7.61 -6.72 8.80
CA ILE A 58 7.22 -6.38 7.44
C ILE A 58 6.94 -4.88 7.33
N GLN A 59 6.14 -4.35 8.26
CA GLN A 59 5.77 -2.94 8.27
C GLN A 59 7.01 -2.04 8.37
N MET A 60 7.96 -2.41 9.22
CA MET A 60 9.21 -1.67 9.40
C MET A 60 10.04 -1.66 8.12
N GLN A 61 10.15 -2.80 7.44
CA GLN A 61 10.89 -2.89 6.20
C GLN A 61 10.23 -2.08 5.09
N LEU A 62 8.91 -2.07 5.01
CA LEU A 62 8.18 -1.28 4.04
C LEU A 62 8.45 0.22 4.23
N PHE A 63 8.52 0.69 5.47
CA PHE A 63 8.89 2.08 5.76
C PHE A 63 10.33 2.39 5.33
N ARG A 64 11.25 1.46 5.49
CA ARG A 64 12.63 1.65 5.04
C ARG A 64 12.74 1.76 3.53
N ILE A 65 12.01 0.92 2.82
CA ILE A 65 12.04 0.88 1.35
C ILE A 65 11.57 2.20 0.75
N ARG A 66 10.54 2.84 1.33
CA ARG A 66 9.99 4.10 0.80
C ARG A 66 11.03 5.22 0.73
N ARG A 67 12.07 5.17 1.58
CA ARG A 67 13.12 6.20 1.60
C ARG A 67 13.85 6.35 0.28
N ARG A 68 13.89 5.29 -0.52
CA ARG A 68 14.55 5.28 -1.82
C ARG A 68 13.62 5.69 -2.95
N ILE A 69 12.34 5.74 -2.70
CA ILE A 69 11.32 5.99 -3.73
C ILE A 69 10.66 7.35 -3.51
N ASP A 70 9.87 7.47 -2.45
CA ASP A 70 9.14 8.70 -2.16
C ASP A 70 8.67 8.65 -0.70
N LEU A 71 9.03 9.68 0.07
CA LEU A 71 8.68 9.74 1.48
C LEU A 71 7.21 9.99 1.75
N ARG A 72 6.43 10.36 0.72
CA ARG A 72 4.98 10.54 0.86
C ARG A 72 4.22 9.22 0.89
N ILE A 73 4.89 8.12 0.55
CA ILE A 73 4.28 6.79 0.61
C ILE A 73 4.03 6.41 2.06
N GLU A 74 2.78 6.06 2.36
CA GLU A 74 2.36 5.55 3.66
C GLU A 74 1.96 4.09 3.47
N PRO A 75 2.88 3.13 3.73
CA PRO A 75 2.57 1.72 3.51
C PRO A 75 1.78 1.13 4.67
N HIS A 76 0.86 0.23 4.34
CA HIS A 76 0.03 -0.49 5.30
C HIS A 76 0.11 -1.98 4.99
N ALA A 77 0.86 -2.72 5.81
CA ALA A 77 0.96 -4.18 5.66
C ALA A 77 -0.29 -4.85 6.22
N ILE A 78 -0.89 -5.73 5.44
CA ILE A 78 -2.08 -6.49 5.84
C ILE A 78 -1.82 -7.96 5.51
N ARG A 79 -2.02 -8.85 6.49
CA ARG A 79 -1.91 -10.27 6.20
C ARG A 79 -3.05 -10.69 5.29
N GLU A 80 -2.79 -11.67 4.44
CA GLU A 80 -3.79 -12.20 3.51
C GLU A 80 -5.06 -12.65 4.25
N GLU A 81 -4.90 -13.32 5.38
CA GLU A 81 -6.04 -13.78 6.18
C GLU A 81 -6.85 -12.66 6.82
N ASP A 82 -6.26 -11.47 6.97
CA ASP A 82 -6.93 -10.31 7.53
C ASP A 82 -7.55 -9.40 6.46
N PHE A 83 -7.29 -9.71 5.19
CA PHE A 83 -7.84 -8.93 4.09
C PHE A 83 -9.23 -9.46 3.74
N SER A 84 -10.22 -9.06 4.54
CA SER A 84 -11.60 -9.53 4.42
C SER A 84 -12.56 -8.40 4.78
N HIS A 85 -13.84 -8.61 4.47
CA HIS A 85 -14.91 -7.65 4.77
C HIS A 85 -15.11 -7.41 6.27
N LEU A 86 -14.56 -8.27 7.13
CA LEU A 86 -14.64 -8.12 8.59
C LEU A 86 -13.62 -7.10 9.12
N ASN A 87 -12.60 -6.78 8.33
CA ASN A 87 -11.59 -5.78 8.69
C ASN A 87 -12.00 -4.44 8.09
N PRO A 88 -12.28 -3.39 8.91
CA PRO A 88 -12.74 -2.10 8.38
C PRO A 88 -11.82 -1.47 7.35
N LEU A 89 -10.50 -1.57 7.54
CA LEU A 89 -9.54 -1.03 6.58
C LEU A 89 -9.58 -1.81 5.26
N ALA A 90 -9.61 -3.15 5.34
CA ALA A 90 -9.72 -3.99 4.16
C ALA A 90 -11.01 -3.71 3.39
N GLU A 91 -12.12 -3.52 4.10
CA GLU A 91 -13.40 -3.19 3.49
C GLU A 91 -13.32 -1.86 2.72
N GLU A 92 -12.72 -0.84 3.31
CA GLU A 92 -12.51 0.44 2.62
C GLU A 92 -11.70 0.26 1.35
N ILE A 93 -10.61 -0.51 1.42
CA ILE A 93 -9.73 -0.78 0.28
C ILE A 93 -10.47 -1.51 -0.82
N MET A 94 -11.27 -2.52 -0.46
CA MET A 94 -12.04 -3.30 -1.44
C MET A 94 -13.07 -2.44 -2.17
N GLN A 95 -13.67 -1.47 -1.47
CA GLN A 95 -14.72 -0.62 -2.05
C GLN A 95 -14.16 0.47 -2.95
N SER A 96 -13.07 1.11 -2.56
CA SER A 96 -12.59 2.31 -3.26
C SER A 96 -11.13 2.28 -3.66
N GLY A 97 -10.39 1.22 -3.32
CA GLY A 97 -8.98 1.10 -3.65
C GLY A 97 -8.74 0.84 -5.14
N ILE A 98 -7.57 1.25 -5.60
CA ILE A 98 -7.12 1.01 -6.98
C ILE A 98 -6.07 -0.08 -6.93
N GLU A 99 -6.34 -1.21 -7.58
CA GLU A 99 -5.41 -2.33 -7.62
C GLU A 99 -4.16 -1.94 -8.42
N LEU A 100 -2.99 -2.23 -7.85
CA LEU A 100 -1.70 -1.81 -8.41
C LEU A 100 -0.93 -2.96 -9.10
N ILE A 101 -1.37 -4.18 -8.86
CA ILE A 101 -0.72 -5.37 -9.44
C ILE A 101 -1.67 -6.09 -10.37
#